data_e7c7f4c3e3052c4d62a60bae92458183
#
_entry.id   e7c7f4c3e3052c4d62a60bae92458183
#
_cell.length_a   1.000
_cell.length_b   1.000
_cell.length_c   1.000
_cell.angle_alpha   90.00
_cell.angle_beta   90.00
_cell.angle_gamma   90.00
#
_symmetry.space_group_name_H-M   'P 1'
#
loop_
_entity.id
_entity.type
_entity.pdbx_description
1 polymer ?
#
loop_
_entity_poly.entity_id
_entity_poly.type
_entity_poly.pdbx_seq_one_letter_code
_entity_poly.pdbx_strand_id
1 'polypeptide(L)'
;MMRLPLINTVSRTRKQEGVFGGIDTRESVQDGYFADMKNMSSDYYPAAGPREARGAVIKILEKPNGLYWKNGLAYVDGTKLYYNDQEKGEVIDSKKIMVGMGAYIIILPDKVYLNTDSGEFGSMEKTFTQASTATFAPSYTGSTYTKISCTGIGKQFNQYDGVEISGCTNADYNKTATIQAKTDDSITVIGALEESFTQDSGLTLKRKVPDMDFLTECENRLWGCSSKNHEVYASKLGDPLNWNVFEGISTDSYAATIGSDGDFTAAATYSGYALFFKEHTIHKVYGNKPSNIQIHTQEAPGVMKGCSESVRLVGTTLIYLSGTGVYGYTGGVPFALSEVLEKFNLSEGVAGKYKEKYYLSAETGNGKTLLVYDTSKRLWHKEDDTQLLLTASGDGKLYFIDRNQELRQIEGGEEQIEWYLETGDLEESLLNRKYIGKIQFLLELERGSQVEIFLKHDSDAAFRRMLTVYATRKRTYTIPIKPMRCFHYRWRLEGKGKARLIAVGKYIEEGSEI
;
A
#
# COMPACT_ATOMS: atom_id res chain seq x y z
N MET A 1 -68.20 -10.20 -42.57
CA MET A 1 -66.77 -10.39 -42.57
C MET A 1 -66.25 -10.31 -41.12
N MET A 2 -65.98 -11.45 -40.54
CA MET A 2 -65.28 -11.48 -39.23
C MET A 2 -63.86 -10.99 -39.40
N ARG A 3 -63.50 -9.87 -38.80
CA ARG A 3 -62.08 -9.45 -38.68
C ARG A 3 -61.43 -10.36 -37.62
N LEU A 4 -60.52 -11.19 -38.04
CA LEU A 4 -59.64 -11.92 -37.11
C LEU A 4 -58.91 -10.88 -36.29
N PRO A 5 -58.77 -11.09 -34.95
CA PRO A 5 -57.98 -10.19 -34.13
C PRO A 5 -56.55 -10.17 -34.63
N LEU A 6 -55.99 -8.97 -34.76
CA LEU A 6 -54.59 -8.79 -35.06
C LEU A 6 -53.78 -9.50 -33.97
N ILE A 7 -53.02 -10.50 -34.36
CA ILE A 7 -52.05 -11.14 -33.47
C ILE A 7 -50.97 -10.06 -33.23
N ASN A 8 -50.90 -9.53 -32.00
CA ASN A 8 -49.84 -8.67 -31.59
C ASN A 8 -48.51 -9.44 -31.77
N THR A 9 -47.66 -8.97 -32.65
CA THR A 9 -46.32 -9.53 -32.80
C THR A 9 -45.54 -9.25 -31.52
N VAL A 10 -45.11 -10.29 -30.85
CA VAL A 10 -44.29 -10.21 -29.65
C VAL A 10 -43.04 -9.39 -30.01
N SER A 11 -42.79 -8.33 -29.24
CA SER A 11 -41.58 -7.51 -29.42
C SER A 11 -40.34 -8.35 -29.07
N ARG A 12 -39.42 -8.49 -30.03
CA ARG A 12 -38.16 -9.18 -29.85
C ARG A 12 -37.05 -8.16 -29.79
N THR A 13 -36.30 -8.15 -28.68
CA THR A 13 -35.17 -7.29 -28.50
C THR A 13 -33.88 -8.11 -28.55
N ARG A 14 -32.88 -7.61 -29.31
CA ARG A 14 -31.54 -8.16 -29.31
C ARG A 14 -30.61 -7.19 -28.58
N LYS A 15 -29.93 -7.68 -27.56
CA LYS A 15 -28.88 -6.95 -26.84
C LYS A 15 -27.55 -7.66 -27.00
N GLN A 16 -26.46 -6.90 -26.98
CA GLN A 16 -25.10 -7.45 -27.01
C GLN A 16 -24.23 -6.61 -26.09
N GLU A 17 -23.57 -7.31 -25.17
CA GLU A 17 -22.56 -6.75 -24.30
C GLU A 17 -21.18 -7.20 -24.76
N GLY A 18 -20.25 -6.26 -24.87
CA GLY A 18 -18.85 -6.53 -25.26
C GLY A 18 -17.84 -5.74 -24.44
N VAL A 19 -18.33 -5.03 -23.41
CA VAL A 19 -17.48 -4.31 -22.46
C VAL A 19 -17.81 -4.81 -21.05
N PHE A 20 -16.81 -5.37 -20.35
CA PHE A 20 -16.98 -5.94 -19.03
C PHE A 20 -16.29 -5.07 -17.98
N GLY A 21 -17.12 -4.49 -17.09
CA GLY A 21 -16.73 -3.45 -16.13
C GLY A 21 -16.16 -3.97 -14.81
N GLY A 22 -15.95 -5.30 -14.68
CA GLY A 22 -15.42 -5.89 -13.44
C GLY A 22 -16.50 -6.25 -12.42
N ILE A 23 -16.14 -6.24 -11.13
CA ILE A 23 -17.06 -6.59 -10.04
C ILE A 23 -17.91 -5.39 -9.61
N ASP A 24 -19.19 -5.63 -9.40
CA ASP A 24 -20.16 -4.72 -8.79
C ASP A 24 -21.06 -5.51 -7.84
N THR A 25 -20.97 -5.25 -6.55
CA THR A 25 -21.70 -6.01 -5.51
C THR A 25 -22.96 -5.30 -5.03
N ARG A 26 -23.34 -4.17 -5.63
CA ARG A 26 -24.60 -3.47 -5.29
C ARG A 26 -25.81 -4.34 -5.57
N GLU A 27 -26.99 -3.95 -5.07
CA GLU A 27 -28.21 -4.72 -5.29
C GLU A 27 -28.58 -4.81 -6.77
N SER A 28 -28.49 -3.70 -7.49
CA SER A 28 -28.76 -3.65 -8.94
C SER A 28 -27.45 -3.61 -9.71
N VAL A 29 -27.07 -4.75 -10.29
CA VAL A 29 -25.86 -4.92 -11.10
C VAL A 29 -26.20 -4.70 -12.57
N GLN A 30 -25.53 -3.74 -13.20
CA GLN A 30 -25.74 -3.43 -14.63
C GLN A 30 -25.19 -4.55 -15.53
N ASP A 31 -25.76 -4.64 -16.77
CA ASP A 31 -25.19 -5.50 -17.81
C ASP A 31 -23.70 -5.18 -18.04
N GLY A 32 -22.89 -6.22 -18.21
CA GLY A 32 -21.44 -6.08 -18.36
C GLY A 32 -20.65 -6.08 -17.06
N TYR A 33 -21.32 -6.01 -15.90
CA TYR A 33 -20.68 -6.16 -14.58
C TYR A 33 -21.01 -7.51 -13.95
N PHE A 34 -20.24 -7.91 -12.95
CA PHE A 34 -20.37 -9.20 -12.29
C PHE A 34 -20.63 -9.02 -10.80
N ALA A 35 -21.62 -9.73 -10.27
CA ALA A 35 -21.94 -9.73 -8.85
C ALA A 35 -20.88 -10.49 -8.03
N ASP A 36 -20.27 -11.51 -8.63
CA ASP A 36 -19.15 -12.24 -8.04
C ASP A 36 -18.19 -12.78 -9.12
N MET A 37 -16.94 -12.97 -8.73
CA MET A 37 -15.91 -13.53 -9.59
C MET A 37 -14.76 -14.10 -8.76
N LYS A 38 -13.96 -14.98 -9.37
CA LYS A 38 -12.73 -15.50 -8.79
C LYS A 38 -11.64 -15.59 -9.84
N ASN A 39 -10.42 -15.23 -9.47
CA ASN A 39 -9.22 -15.32 -10.30
C ASN A 39 -9.33 -14.57 -11.65
N MET A 40 -9.98 -13.40 -11.64
CA MET A 40 -10.16 -12.56 -12.82
C MET A 40 -9.14 -11.43 -12.88
N SER A 41 -8.95 -10.87 -14.08
CA SER A 41 -8.04 -9.74 -14.33
C SER A 41 -8.62 -8.75 -15.33
N SER A 42 -8.27 -7.49 -15.19
CA SER A 42 -8.55 -6.41 -16.16
C SER A 42 -7.63 -6.39 -17.38
N ASP A 43 -6.66 -7.31 -17.48
CA ASP A 43 -5.66 -7.29 -18.57
C ASP A 43 -6.28 -7.51 -19.94
N TYR A 44 -7.42 -8.18 -20.00
CA TYR A 44 -8.14 -8.44 -21.24
C TYR A 44 -9.20 -7.40 -21.58
N TYR A 45 -9.36 -6.37 -20.75
CA TYR A 45 -10.37 -5.32 -21.01
C TYR A 45 -10.33 -4.80 -22.46
N PRO A 46 -11.48 -4.65 -23.15
CA PRO A 46 -12.86 -4.76 -22.66
C PRO A 46 -13.42 -6.18 -22.49
N ALA A 47 -12.71 -7.22 -22.92
CA ALA A 47 -13.07 -8.61 -22.64
C ALA A 47 -12.83 -8.96 -21.17
N ALA A 48 -13.47 -10.01 -20.66
CA ALA A 48 -13.17 -10.58 -19.37
C ALA A 48 -12.31 -11.85 -19.50
N GLY A 49 -11.31 -12.00 -18.63
CA GLY A 49 -10.44 -13.17 -18.62
C GLY A 49 -9.74 -13.37 -17.27
N PRO A 50 -9.20 -14.57 -17.04
CA PRO A 50 -8.52 -14.90 -15.79
C PRO A 50 -7.18 -14.19 -15.65
N ARG A 51 -6.73 -14.02 -14.41
CA ARG A 51 -5.38 -13.55 -14.10
C ARG A 51 -4.31 -14.57 -14.49
N GLU A 52 -3.07 -14.17 -14.46
CA GLU A 52 -1.94 -15.09 -14.53
C GLU A 52 -1.72 -15.80 -13.18
N ALA A 53 -1.04 -16.95 -13.22
CA ALA A 53 -0.67 -17.68 -12.01
C ALA A 53 0.37 -16.92 -11.18
N ARG A 54 0.37 -17.14 -9.86
CA ARG A 54 1.38 -16.58 -8.95
C ARG A 54 2.75 -17.17 -9.28
N GLY A 55 3.78 -16.36 -9.09
CA GLY A 55 5.17 -16.83 -9.21
C GLY A 55 5.47 -17.99 -8.23
N ALA A 56 6.48 -18.77 -8.56
CA ALA A 56 6.96 -19.83 -7.67
C ALA A 56 7.38 -19.27 -6.30
N VAL A 57 7.39 -20.12 -5.27
CA VAL A 57 7.92 -19.77 -3.95
C VAL A 57 9.40 -19.46 -4.08
N ILE A 58 9.78 -18.23 -3.74
CA ILE A 58 11.18 -17.80 -3.71
C ILE A 58 11.81 -18.27 -2.41
N LYS A 59 11.11 -18.08 -1.29
CA LYS A 59 11.58 -18.43 0.05
C LYS A 59 10.40 -18.61 1.00
N ILE A 60 10.57 -19.47 2.00
CA ILE A 60 9.67 -19.58 3.14
C ILE A 60 10.39 -18.96 4.32
N LEU A 61 9.72 -18.03 5.02
CA LEU A 61 10.23 -17.37 6.21
C LEU A 61 9.61 -18.02 7.46
N GLU A 62 10.29 -17.93 8.58
CA GLU A 62 9.75 -18.43 9.85
C GLU A 62 8.85 -17.40 10.53
N LYS A 63 9.26 -16.12 10.49
CA LYS A 63 8.55 -15.02 11.12
C LYS A 63 8.75 -13.71 10.34
N PRO A 64 7.97 -13.46 9.28
CA PRO A 64 8.13 -12.29 8.43
C PRO A 64 7.75 -11.01 9.17
N ASN A 65 8.73 -10.18 9.49
CA ASN A 65 8.58 -8.93 10.23
C ASN A 65 8.73 -7.67 9.35
N GLY A 66 9.32 -7.77 8.16
CA GLY A 66 9.53 -6.66 7.24
C GLY A 66 9.84 -7.12 5.82
N LEU A 67 9.40 -6.33 4.84
CA LEU A 67 9.70 -6.54 3.42
C LEU A 67 9.81 -5.18 2.73
N TYR A 68 10.90 -4.93 2.03
CA TYR A 68 11.15 -3.68 1.34
C TYR A 68 12.00 -3.88 0.09
N TRP A 69 11.77 -3.05 -0.93
CA TRP A 69 12.60 -3.04 -2.14
C TRP A 69 13.36 -1.73 -2.26
N LYS A 70 14.68 -1.83 -2.38
CA LYS A 70 15.56 -0.72 -2.73
C LYS A 70 16.82 -1.23 -3.40
N ASN A 71 16.87 -1.15 -4.74
CA ASN A 71 17.95 -1.70 -5.56
C ASN A 71 18.21 -3.20 -5.30
N GLY A 72 17.32 -3.85 -4.58
CA GLY A 72 17.40 -5.23 -4.12
C GLY A 72 16.33 -5.48 -3.07
N LEU A 73 16.09 -6.73 -2.77
CA LEU A 73 15.08 -7.15 -1.80
C LEU A 73 15.66 -7.20 -0.39
N ALA A 74 15.09 -6.40 0.51
CA ALA A 74 15.33 -6.47 1.95
C ALA A 74 14.16 -7.14 2.65
N TYR A 75 14.41 -8.08 3.54
CA TYR A 75 13.40 -8.70 4.38
C TYR A 75 13.92 -9.01 5.78
N VAL A 76 12.99 -9.05 6.73
CA VAL A 76 13.28 -9.41 8.12
C VAL A 76 12.57 -10.71 8.46
N ASP A 77 13.32 -11.70 8.90
CA ASP A 77 12.83 -12.98 9.39
C ASP A 77 13.20 -13.14 10.87
N GLY A 78 12.19 -13.08 11.74
CA GLY A 78 12.38 -13.02 13.18
C GLY A 78 13.22 -11.82 13.59
N THR A 79 14.44 -12.08 14.06
CA THR A 79 15.40 -11.05 14.49
C THR A 79 16.48 -10.75 13.46
N LYS A 80 16.43 -11.34 12.28
CA LYS A 80 17.49 -11.21 11.28
C LYS A 80 17.07 -10.37 10.09
N LEU A 81 17.89 -9.39 9.74
CA LEU A 81 17.76 -8.58 8.53
C LEU A 81 18.57 -9.20 7.40
N TYR A 82 17.92 -9.41 6.28
CA TYR A 82 18.54 -9.87 5.03
C TYR A 82 18.43 -8.80 3.94
N TYR A 83 19.46 -8.73 3.11
CA TYR A 83 19.46 -7.93 1.89
C TYR A 83 20.10 -8.74 0.76
N ASN A 84 19.35 -8.96 -0.33
CA ASN A 84 19.75 -9.85 -1.42
C ASN A 84 20.19 -11.24 -0.91
N ASP A 85 19.39 -11.82 -0.02
CA ASP A 85 19.61 -13.11 0.66
C ASP A 85 20.86 -13.20 1.56
N GLN A 86 21.55 -12.10 1.79
CA GLN A 86 22.68 -12.01 2.73
C GLN A 86 22.21 -11.42 4.05
N GLU A 87 22.54 -12.09 5.16
CA GLU A 87 22.33 -11.57 6.50
C GLU A 87 23.18 -10.31 6.72
N LYS A 88 22.57 -9.23 7.20
CA LYS A 88 23.22 -7.92 7.40
C LYS A 88 23.29 -7.49 8.87
N GLY A 89 22.39 -7.96 9.71
CA GLY A 89 22.38 -7.62 11.11
C GLY A 89 21.18 -8.13 11.86
N GLU A 90 21.16 -7.84 13.16
CA GLU A 90 20.08 -8.25 14.06
C GLU A 90 19.19 -7.07 14.42
N VAL A 91 17.90 -7.34 14.53
CA VAL A 91 16.84 -6.38 14.88
C VAL A 91 15.92 -7.00 15.96
N ILE A 92 15.08 -6.21 16.58
CA ILE A 92 14.09 -6.69 17.55
C ILE A 92 13.03 -7.53 16.81
N ASP A 93 12.52 -8.58 17.44
CA ASP A 93 11.44 -9.39 16.87
C ASP A 93 10.09 -8.66 16.96
N SER A 94 9.84 -7.80 15.97
CA SER A 94 8.61 -7.02 15.84
C SER A 94 8.40 -6.59 14.39
N LYS A 95 7.16 -6.24 14.02
CA LYS A 95 6.87 -5.66 12.70
C LYS A 95 7.71 -4.41 12.44
N LYS A 96 8.27 -4.31 11.23
CA LYS A 96 9.15 -3.20 10.82
C LYS A 96 8.44 -2.22 9.90
N ILE A 97 8.84 -0.95 10.04
CA ILE A 97 8.62 0.10 9.06
C ILE A 97 9.97 0.35 8.40
N MET A 98 10.02 0.18 7.10
CA MET A 98 11.24 0.30 6.31
C MET A 98 11.06 1.38 5.26
N VAL A 99 11.94 2.39 5.27
CA VAL A 99 11.88 3.52 4.33
C VAL A 99 13.27 3.80 3.79
N GLY A 100 13.36 3.98 2.47
CA GLY A 100 14.62 4.28 1.79
C GLY A 100 14.84 5.77 1.60
N MET A 101 16.06 6.26 1.89
CA MET A 101 16.52 7.61 1.54
C MET A 101 17.98 7.56 1.11
N GLY A 102 18.29 8.11 -0.06
CA GLY A 102 19.67 8.00 -0.64
C GLY A 102 20.10 6.54 -0.72
N ALA A 103 21.25 6.17 -0.18
CA ALA A 103 21.73 4.79 -0.09
C ALA A 103 21.18 4.02 1.12
N TYR A 104 20.44 4.66 2.01
CA TYR A 104 20.02 4.06 3.27
C TYR A 104 18.64 3.44 3.19
N ILE A 105 18.46 2.30 3.87
CA ILE A 105 17.17 1.78 4.33
C ILE A 105 17.13 2.00 5.85
N ILE A 106 16.16 2.79 6.29
CA ILE A 106 15.93 3.08 7.72
C ILE A 106 14.86 2.13 8.23
N ILE A 107 15.08 1.56 9.42
CA ILE A 107 14.27 0.49 10.00
C ILE A 107 13.81 0.90 11.39
N LEU A 108 12.50 1.03 11.55
CA LEU A 108 11.84 1.29 12.83
C LEU A 108 11.08 0.04 13.32
N PRO A 109 10.87 -0.11 14.63
CA PRO A 109 11.20 0.79 15.74
C PRO A 109 12.65 0.71 16.23
N ASP A 110 13.50 -0.13 15.62
CA ASP A 110 14.87 -0.43 16.07
C ASP A 110 15.81 0.76 15.97
N LYS A 111 15.46 1.78 15.17
CA LYS A 111 16.31 2.96 14.89
C LYS A 111 17.69 2.55 14.35
N VAL A 112 17.67 1.60 13.40
CA VAL A 112 18.85 1.12 12.70
C VAL A 112 18.77 1.44 11.21
N TYR A 113 19.92 1.39 10.55
CA TYR A 113 20.01 1.58 9.12
C TYR A 113 20.84 0.49 8.44
N LEU A 114 20.53 0.26 7.18
CA LEU A 114 21.34 -0.48 6.25
C LEU A 114 21.74 0.47 5.10
N ASN A 115 23.02 0.62 4.85
CA ASN A 115 23.53 1.29 3.65
C ASN A 115 23.63 0.24 2.53
N THR A 116 22.83 0.40 1.47
CA THR A 116 22.74 -0.57 0.37
C THR A 116 23.97 -0.57 -0.54
N ASP A 117 24.76 0.50 -0.55
CA ASP A 117 25.95 0.63 -1.40
C ASP A 117 27.19 0.02 -0.72
N SER A 118 27.40 0.32 0.57
CA SER A 118 28.52 -0.21 1.36
C SER A 118 28.22 -1.56 2.03
N GLY A 119 26.93 -1.88 2.24
CA GLY A 119 26.50 -3.02 3.04
C GLY A 119 26.61 -2.80 4.55
N GLU A 120 26.95 -1.59 4.99
CA GLU A 120 27.05 -1.25 6.41
C GLU A 120 25.69 -1.29 7.09
N PHE A 121 25.64 -1.99 8.22
CA PHE A 121 24.49 -2.01 9.13
C PHE A 121 24.89 -1.35 10.45
N GLY A 122 24.03 -0.47 10.98
CA GLY A 122 24.37 0.25 12.21
C GLY A 122 23.18 0.91 12.90
N SER A 123 23.41 1.37 14.13
CA SER A 123 22.42 2.15 14.87
C SER A 123 22.46 3.62 14.47
N MET A 124 21.28 4.22 14.29
CA MET A 124 21.11 5.65 14.12
C MET A 124 21.43 6.42 15.39
N GLU A 125 21.21 5.82 16.57
CA GLU A 125 21.54 6.40 17.87
C GLU A 125 22.98 6.09 18.25
N LYS A 126 23.68 7.06 18.82
CA LYS A 126 25.05 6.94 19.32
C LYS A 126 25.15 7.55 20.69
N THR A 127 25.90 6.94 21.57
CA THR A 127 26.11 7.45 22.94
C THR A 127 27.58 7.42 23.28
N PHE A 128 28.09 8.53 23.78
CA PHE A 128 29.39 8.62 24.43
C PHE A 128 29.16 8.92 25.90
N THR A 129 29.85 8.20 26.76
CA THR A 129 29.90 8.46 28.22
C THR A 129 31.36 8.74 28.60
N GLN A 130 31.55 9.77 29.37
CA GLN A 130 32.86 10.21 29.83
C GLN A 130 33.63 9.10 30.55
N ALA A 131 34.85 8.83 30.12
CA ALA A 131 35.74 7.83 30.70
C ALA A 131 37.06 8.41 31.29
N SER A 132 37.31 9.69 31.03
CA SER A 132 38.49 10.45 31.51
C SER A 132 38.13 11.90 31.75
N THR A 133 38.99 12.69 32.40
CA THR A 133 38.76 14.15 32.57
C THR A 133 38.42 14.79 31.24
N ALA A 134 37.28 15.50 31.19
CA ALA A 134 36.87 16.32 30.05
C ALA A 134 37.33 17.77 30.25
N THR A 135 37.92 18.36 29.21
CA THR A 135 38.31 19.76 29.19
C THR A 135 37.49 20.54 28.21
N PHE A 136 36.90 21.63 28.67
CA PHE A 136 36.16 22.60 27.89
C PHE A 136 37.02 23.86 27.76
N ALA A 137 37.28 24.26 26.51
CA ALA A 137 38.11 25.45 26.24
C ALA A 137 37.60 26.17 24.98
N PRO A 138 37.80 27.48 24.85
CA PRO A 138 37.61 28.17 23.58
C PRO A 138 38.42 27.48 22.47
N SER A 139 37.87 27.33 21.30
CA SER A 139 38.58 26.71 20.17
C SER A 139 39.81 27.50 19.77
N TYR A 140 39.77 28.83 19.93
CA TYR A 140 40.85 29.81 19.86
C TYR A 140 40.43 31.09 20.63
N THR A 141 41.36 31.97 20.90
CA THR A 141 41.05 33.22 21.64
C THR A 141 39.97 34.05 20.94
N GLY A 142 38.89 34.37 21.67
CA GLY A 142 37.74 35.09 21.14
C GLY A 142 36.82 34.27 20.24
N SER A 143 36.96 32.94 20.28
CA SER A 143 36.11 32.02 19.49
C SER A 143 34.68 31.99 19.98
N THR A 144 33.73 31.90 19.03
CA THR A 144 32.36 31.55 19.28
C THR A 144 32.13 30.03 19.37
N TYR A 145 33.20 29.25 19.31
CA TYR A 145 33.20 27.79 19.36
C TYR A 145 33.92 27.29 20.60
N THR A 146 33.32 26.28 21.24
CA THR A 146 33.93 25.56 22.35
C THR A 146 34.48 24.22 21.89
N LYS A 147 35.72 23.92 22.20
CA LYS A 147 36.34 22.61 22.04
C LYS A 147 36.17 21.81 23.30
N ILE A 148 35.58 20.62 23.20
CA ILE A 148 35.44 19.66 24.29
C ILE A 148 36.42 18.52 24.00
N SER A 149 37.39 18.30 24.88
CA SER A 149 38.40 17.25 24.74
C SER A 149 38.20 16.20 25.81
N CYS A 150 38.06 14.96 25.42
CA CYS A 150 37.94 13.79 26.27
C CYS A 150 38.31 12.55 25.45
N THR A 151 38.99 11.59 26.02
CA THR A 151 39.41 10.37 25.30
C THR A 151 38.24 9.66 24.63
N GLY A 152 38.33 9.51 23.30
CA GLY A 152 37.36 8.78 22.48
C GLY A 152 36.08 9.54 22.17
N ILE A 153 35.87 10.77 22.62
CA ILE A 153 34.61 11.52 22.46
C ILE A 153 34.19 11.69 21.00
N GLY A 154 35.13 11.86 20.09
CA GLY A 154 34.83 12.07 18.67
C GLY A 154 34.81 10.78 17.84
N LYS A 155 35.16 9.63 18.39
CA LYS A 155 35.23 8.37 17.63
C LYS A 155 33.83 7.89 17.17
N GLN A 156 32.82 8.15 17.97
CA GLN A 156 31.46 7.63 17.72
C GLN A 156 30.58 8.55 16.87
N PHE A 157 30.99 9.80 16.68
CA PHE A 157 30.19 10.81 15.97
C PHE A 157 30.87 11.24 14.67
N ASN A 158 30.07 11.78 13.79
CA ASN A 158 30.54 12.41 12.57
C ASN A 158 30.49 13.94 12.70
N GLN A 159 31.28 14.62 11.85
CA GLN A 159 31.13 16.06 11.68
C GLN A 159 29.68 16.36 11.23
N TYR A 160 29.09 17.39 11.80
CA TYR A 160 27.73 17.83 11.62
C TYR A 160 26.64 16.93 12.24
N ASP A 161 27.01 15.96 13.08
CA ASP A 161 26.04 15.27 13.93
C ASP A 161 25.44 16.23 14.95
N GLY A 162 24.11 16.22 15.10
CA GLY A 162 23.40 16.87 16.19
C GLY A 162 23.44 15.98 17.43
N VAL A 163 23.97 16.48 18.52
CA VAL A 163 24.10 15.74 19.78
C VAL A 163 23.48 16.49 20.94
N GLU A 164 22.85 15.74 21.84
CA GLU A 164 22.44 16.25 23.16
C GLU A 164 23.59 16.06 24.13
N ILE A 165 24.05 17.15 24.69
CA ILE A 165 25.10 17.19 25.72
C ILE A 165 24.40 17.28 27.06
N SER A 166 24.76 16.43 28.00
CA SER A 166 24.18 16.37 29.36
C SER A 166 25.21 15.99 30.40
N GLY A 167 24.91 16.25 31.67
CA GLY A 167 25.81 15.96 32.79
C GLY A 167 27.02 16.88 32.88
N CYS A 168 26.97 18.04 32.23
CA CYS A 168 27.99 19.07 32.39
C CYS A 168 27.83 19.80 33.73
N THR A 169 28.95 20.04 34.42
CA THR A 169 28.96 20.86 35.64
C THR A 169 28.60 22.32 35.36
N ASN A 170 28.95 22.83 34.19
CA ASN A 170 28.42 24.11 33.71
C ASN A 170 27.10 23.85 32.97
N ALA A 171 26.00 24.34 33.53
CA ALA A 171 24.65 24.12 33.01
C ALA A 171 24.43 24.62 31.57
N ASP A 172 25.14 25.64 31.12
CA ASP A 172 25.01 26.24 29.77
C ASP A 172 25.40 25.26 28.66
N TYR A 173 26.14 24.20 29.00
CA TYR A 173 26.53 23.16 28.09
C TYR A 173 25.61 21.95 28.10
N ASN A 174 24.62 21.85 28.99
CA ASN A 174 23.55 20.86 28.93
C ASN A 174 22.51 21.27 27.89
N LYS A 175 22.84 21.06 26.63
CA LYS A 175 22.03 21.50 25.48
C LYS A 175 22.23 20.61 24.28
N THR A 176 21.37 20.77 23.28
CA THR A 176 21.59 20.23 21.94
C THR A 176 22.59 21.12 21.19
N ALA A 177 23.58 20.51 20.56
CA ALA A 177 24.60 21.18 19.77
C ALA A 177 24.98 20.37 18.54
N THR A 178 25.48 21.04 17.50
CA THR A 178 26.03 20.39 16.31
C THR A 178 27.55 20.35 16.35
N ILE A 179 28.12 19.20 16.05
CA ILE A 179 29.58 19.01 15.98
C ILE A 179 30.11 19.66 14.71
N GLN A 180 30.81 20.78 14.86
CA GLN A 180 31.40 21.53 13.74
C GLN A 180 32.71 20.94 13.24
N ALA A 181 33.52 20.41 14.15
CA ALA A 181 34.75 19.71 13.86
C ALA A 181 35.00 18.62 14.89
N LYS A 182 35.75 17.61 14.51
CA LYS A 182 36.14 16.53 15.43
C LYS A 182 37.54 15.99 15.17
N THR A 183 38.11 15.43 16.22
CA THR A 183 39.23 14.46 16.18
C THR A 183 38.77 13.23 16.95
N ASP A 184 39.56 12.19 17.07
CA ASP A 184 39.21 11.02 17.87
C ASP A 184 38.87 11.38 19.32
N ASP A 185 39.63 12.35 19.89
CA ASP A 185 39.56 12.71 21.30
C ASP A 185 39.04 14.14 21.55
N SER A 186 38.47 14.78 20.55
CA SER A 186 37.82 16.08 20.73
C SER A 186 36.69 16.34 19.75
N ILE A 187 35.75 17.17 20.17
CA ILE A 187 34.69 17.76 19.34
C ILE A 187 34.68 19.27 19.52
N THR A 188 34.24 19.98 18.50
CA THR A 188 34.01 21.42 18.55
C THR A 188 32.54 21.71 18.31
N VAL A 189 31.93 22.48 19.18
CA VAL A 189 30.50 22.84 19.12
C VAL A 189 30.34 24.37 19.15
N ILE A 190 29.20 24.85 18.64
CA ILE A 190 28.85 26.28 18.70
C ILE A 190 28.53 26.65 20.16
N GLY A 191 29.11 27.74 20.61
CA GLY A 191 28.93 28.35 21.93
C GLY A 191 30.22 29.01 22.39
N ALA A 192 30.18 30.29 22.75
CA ALA A 192 31.31 30.99 23.33
C ALA A 192 31.56 30.48 24.74
N LEU A 193 32.80 30.34 25.11
CA LEU A 193 33.24 30.03 26.45
C LEU A 193 34.31 31.09 26.85
N GLU A 194 34.03 31.79 27.95
CA GLU A 194 34.95 32.84 28.43
C GLU A 194 36.15 32.24 29.15
N GLU A 195 35.92 31.25 30.01
CA GLU A 195 36.95 30.59 30.79
C GLU A 195 36.92 29.07 30.63
N SER A 196 38.09 28.48 30.43
CA SER A 196 38.24 27.02 30.35
C SER A 196 37.92 26.36 31.70
N PHE A 197 37.25 25.22 31.67
CA PHE A 197 37.02 24.41 32.84
C PHE A 197 37.21 22.93 32.55
N THR A 198 37.31 22.13 33.60
CA THR A 198 37.44 20.67 33.52
C THR A 198 36.39 20.02 34.40
N GLN A 199 35.98 18.81 34.01
CA GLN A 199 35.20 17.94 34.88
C GLN A 199 35.69 16.49 34.75
N ASP A 200 35.61 15.73 35.86
CA ASP A 200 36.19 14.40 35.94
C ASP A 200 35.20 13.28 35.60
N SER A 201 33.88 13.59 35.64
CA SER A 201 32.84 12.60 35.34
C SER A 201 31.51 13.27 35.00
N GLY A 202 30.59 12.49 34.47
CA GLY A 202 29.19 12.89 34.24
C GLY A 202 28.85 13.28 32.82
N LEU A 203 29.80 13.75 31.99
CA LEU A 203 29.52 14.15 30.61
C LEU A 203 29.02 12.98 29.78
N THR A 204 27.87 13.21 29.15
CA THR A 204 27.26 12.27 28.20
C THR A 204 26.86 13.02 26.95
N LEU A 205 27.20 12.45 25.79
CA LEU A 205 26.72 12.92 24.48
C LEU A 205 25.86 11.85 23.86
N LYS A 206 24.71 12.24 23.32
CA LYS A 206 23.80 11.34 22.62
C LYS A 206 23.32 11.93 21.31
N ARG A 207 23.51 11.19 20.21
CA ARG A 207 22.75 11.42 18.99
C ARG A 207 21.48 10.62 19.12
N LYS A 208 20.34 11.30 19.27
CA LYS A 208 19.03 10.70 19.48
C LYS A 208 18.20 10.71 18.21
N VAL A 209 17.33 9.73 18.08
CA VAL A 209 16.28 9.67 17.06
C VAL A 209 14.94 9.66 17.79
N PRO A 210 13.95 10.49 17.38
CA PRO A 210 12.64 10.48 17.98
C PRO A 210 11.97 9.10 17.91
N ASP A 211 11.10 8.80 18.87
CA ASP A 211 10.23 7.62 18.78
C ASP A 211 9.09 7.94 17.80
N MET A 212 9.03 7.21 16.71
CA MET A 212 8.10 7.47 15.61
C MET A 212 7.30 6.21 15.29
N ASP A 213 5.98 6.39 15.04
CA ASP A 213 5.08 5.33 14.66
C ASP A 213 5.11 5.05 13.16
N PHE A 214 5.29 6.11 12.33
CA PHE A 214 5.33 6.02 10.88
C PHE A 214 6.39 6.95 10.30
N LEU A 215 6.90 6.58 9.15
CA LEU A 215 8.00 7.27 8.47
C LEU A 215 7.73 7.33 6.97
N THR A 216 8.11 8.44 6.32
CA THR A 216 8.11 8.59 4.85
C THR A 216 9.29 9.44 4.41
N GLU A 217 9.78 9.24 3.18
CA GLU A 217 10.79 10.12 2.57
C GLU A 217 10.09 11.17 1.72
N CYS A 218 10.48 12.43 1.86
CA CYS A 218 10.00 13.52 1.03
C CYS A 218 11.08 14.61 0.90
N GLU A 219 11.40 14.97 -0.34
CA GLU A 219 12.33 16.07 -0.66
C GLU A 219 13.70 15.96 0.06
N ASN A 220 14.32 14.76 -0.01
CA ASN A 220 15.59 14.45 0.65
C ASN A 220 15.58 14.65 2.18
N ARG A 221 14.44 14.45 2.81
CA ARG A 221 14.27 14.36 4.25
C ARG A 221 13.45 13.12 4.60
N LEU A 222 13.77 12.51 5.71
CA LEU A 222 12.84 11.61 6.35
C LEU A 222 11.87 12.42 7.21
N TRP A 223 10.59 12.10 7.07
CA TRP A 223 9.52 12.67 7.85
C TRP A 223 8.85 11.58 8.67
N GLY A 224 8.70 11.81 9.96
CA GLY A 224 8.09 10.85 10.87
C GLY A 224 7.07 11.49 11.79
N CYS A 225 6.22 10.67 12.42
CA CYS A 225 5.23 11.13 13.38
C CYS A 225 5.19 10.23 14.61
N SER A 226 4.81 10.81 15.75
CA SER A 226 4.66 10.14 17.03
C SER A 226 3.28 10.43 17.61
N SER A 227 2.47 9.40 17.77
CA SER A 227 1.17 9.51 18.45
C SER A 227 1.35 9.80 19.93
N LYS A 228 2.38 9.22 20.55
CA LYS A 228 2.70 9.43 21.97
C LYS A 228 3.02 10.89 22.31
N ASN A 229 3.77 11.56 21.43
CA ASN A 229 4.20 12.94 21.62
C ASN A 229 3.28 13.94 20.94
N HIS A 230 2.34 13.48 20.09
CA HIS A 230 1.52 14.33 19.20
C HIS A 230 2.37 15.24 18.31
N GLU A 231 3.48 14.73 17.79
CA GLU A 231 4.47 15.49 17.04
C GLU A 231 4.78 14.87 15.69
N VAL A 232 5.19 15.73 14.76
CA VAL A 232 5.84 15.34 13.51
C VAL A 232 7.28 15.85 13.51
N TYR A 233 8.16 15.07 12.90
CA TYR A 233 9.59 15.32 12.87
C TYR A 233 10.11 15.25 11.43
N ALA A 234 11.18 16.00 11.16
CA ALA A 234 11.96 15.82 9.95
C ALA A 234 13.45 15.70 10.26
N SER A 235 14.13 14.78 9.55
CA SER A 235 15.58 14.67 9.61
C SER A 235 16.24 15.91 9.01
N LYS A 236 17.55 16.07 9.26
CA LYS A 236 18.39 17.02 8.53
C LYS A 236 18.29 16.77 7.02
N LEU A 237 18.30 17.83 6.22
CA LEU A 237 18.26 17.71 4.77
C LEU A 237 19.47 16.91 4.26
N GLY A 238 19.20 15.88 3.47
CA GLY A 238 20.21 15.00 2.89
C GLY A 238 20.83 13.99 3.87
N ASP A 239 20.41 13.99 5.15
CA ASP A 239 20.98 13.12 6.18
C ASP A 239 19.88 12.45 7.01
N PRO A 240 19.58 11.16 6.75
CA PRO A 240 18.54 10.44 7.46
C PRO A 240 18.90 10.07 8.91
N LEU A 241 20.16 10.20 9.30
CA LEU A 241 20.64 9.78 10.62
C LEU A 241 20.58 10.91 11.67
N ASN A 242 20.42 12.18 11.23
CA ASN A 242 20.42 13.35 12.08
C ASN A 242 19.02 13.96 12.25
N TRP A 243 18.56 14.01 13.50
CA TRP A 243 17.22 14.50 13.87
C TRP A 243 17.24 15.67 14.88
N ASN A 244 18.43 16.04 15.38
CA ASN A 244 18.61 17.06 16.42
C ASN A 244 19.59 18.16 16.02
N VAL A 245 19.52 18.63 14.76
CA VAL A 245 20.32 19.76 14.26
C VAL A 245 19.43 20.99 14.20
N PHE A 246 19.70 22.00 15.03
CA PHE A 246 18.91 23.22 15.15
C PHE A 246 19.85 24.45 15.24
N GLU A 247 20.41 24.87 14.12
CA GLU A 247 21.35 26.01 14.01
C GLU A 247 20.71 27.26 13.41
N GLY A 248 19.41 27.18 13.02
CA GLY A 248 18.69 28.26 12.36
C GLY A 248 18.93 28.34 10.86
N ILE A 249 19.42 27.26 10.24
CA ILE A 249 19.71 27.19 8.80
C ILE A 249 18.70 26.32 8.05
N SER A 250 18.70 26.43 6.72
CA SER A 250 17.72 25.75 5.86
C SER A 250 17.80 24.24 5.87
N THR A 251 18.93 23.68 6.26
CA THR A 251 19.18 22.22 6.28
C THR A 251 18.82 21.56 7.60
N ASP A 252 18.46 22.33 8.63
CA ASP A 252 18.19 21.84 9.98
C ASP A 252 17.06 20.81 10.03
N SER A 253 17.09 20.02 11.09
CA SER A 253 15.97 19.17 11.51
C SER A 253 14.74 20.00 11.85
N TYR A 254 13.59 19.35 11.93
CA TYR A 254 12.32 20.01 12.27
C TYR A 254 11.50 19.14 13.23
N ALA A 255 10.78 19.81 14.13
CA ALA A 255 9.80 19.19 15.01
C ALA A 255 8.63 20.15 15.24
N ALA A 256 7.41 19.63 15.22
CA ALA A 256 6.22 20.41 15.51
C ALA A 256 5.11 19.57 16.13
N THR A 257 4.39 20.15 17.09
CA THR A 257 3.22 19.55 17.72
C THR A 257 2.00 19.65 16.82
N ILE A 258 1.22 18.57 16.75
CA ILE A 258 -0.04 18.48 15.99
C ILE A 258 -1.20 18.47 17.00
N GLY A 259 -2.04 19.49 16.94
CA GLY A 259 -3.14 19.68 17.91
C GLY A 259 -4.41 18.89 17.62
N SER A 260 -4.48 18.06 16.56
CA SER A 260 -5.68 17.25 16.27
C SER A 260 -5.74 16.01 17.14
N ASP A 261 -6.95 15.56 17.46
CA ASP A 261 -7.19 14.36 18.25
C ASP A 261 -6.85 13.05 17.49
N GLY A 262 -6.66 11.98 18.26
CA GLY A 262 -6.43 10.62 17.77
C GLY A 262 -4.97 10.33 17.41
N ASP A 263 -4.69 9.03 17.25
CA ASP A 263 -3.38 8.50 16.89
C ASP A 263 -3.10 8.70 15.40
N PHE A 264 -1.84 8.84 15.03
CA PHE A 264 -1.43 8.70 13.65
C PHE A 264 -1.66 7.26 13.17
N THR A 265 -2.10 7.10 11.95
CA THR A 265 -2.44 5.79 11.35
C THR A 265 -1.57 5.44 10.15
N ALA A 266 -0.96 6.42 9.51
CA ALA A 266 0.01 6.22 8.43
C ALA A 266 0.81 7.49 8.12
N ALA A 267 1.91 7.34 7.39
CA ALA A 267 2.61 8.43 6.71
C ALA A 267 2.87 8.05 5.25
N ALA A 268 2.79 9.02 4.34
CA ALA A 268 3.08 8.81 2.93
C ALA A 268 3.59 10.11 2.27
N THR A 269 4.25 9.98 1.14
CA THR A 269 4.64 11.11 0.30
C THR A 269 3.77 11.16 -0.94
N TYR A 270 3.24 12.33 -1.24
CA TYR A 270 2.46 12.59 -2.43
C TYR A 270 2.86 13.90 -3.09
N SER A 271 3.29 13.84 -4.36
CA SER A 271 3.61 15.04 -5.18
C SER A 271 4.52 16.06 -4.48
N GLY A 272 5.60 15.60 -3.82
CA GLY A 272 6.56 16.44 -3.11
C GLY A 272 6.07 16.96 -1.74
N TYR A 273 5.02 16.39 -1.18
CA TYR A 273 4.52 16.72 0.15
C TYR A 273 4.50 15.49 1.05
N ALA A 274 4.97 15.64 2.28
CA ALA A 274 4.76 14.65 3.31
C ALA A 274 3.32 14.75 3.84
N LEU A 275 2.65 13.60 3.95
CA LEU A 275 1.30 13.46 4.47
C LEU A 275 1.32 12.57 5.70
N PHE A 276 0.61 13.00 6.74
CA PHE A 276 0.37 12.22 7.94
C PHE A 276 -1.13 12.01 8.11
N PHE A 277 -1.52 10.76 8.28
CA PHE A 277 -2.92 10.39 8.39
C PHE A 277 -3.28 10.07 9.85
N LYS A 278 -4.48 10.46 10.23
CA LYS A 278 -5.26 9.90 11.32
C LYS A 278 -6.55 9.35 10.72
N GLU A 279 -7.45 8.75 11.51
CA GLU A 279 -8.65 8.13 10.94
C GLU A 279 -9.60 9.13 10.26
N HIS A 280 -9.63 10.38 10.74
CA HIS A 280 -10.56 11.42 10.27
C HIS A 280 -9.88 12.71 9.81
N THR A 281 -8.55 12.74 9.79
CA THR A 281 -7.81 13.94 9.37
C THR A 281 -6.57 13.57 8.56
N ILE A 282 -6.20 14.47 7.66
CA ILE A 282 -4.97 14.39 6.87
C ILE A 282 -4.17 15.67 7.13
N HIS A 283 -2.92 15.52 7.55
CA HIS A 283 -1.98 16.61 7.75
C HIS A 283 -1.02 16.66 6.58
N LYS A 284 -1.02 17.75 5.85
CA LYS A 284 -0.14 17.98 4.70
C LYS A 284 0.94 19.00 5.06
N VAL A 285 2.18 18.65 4.85
CA VAL A 285 3.32 19.51 5.14
C VAL A 285 3.67 20.32 3.89
N TYR A 286 3.72 21.62 4.03
CA TYR A 286 4.16 22.58 3.02
C TYR A 286 5.48 23.22 3.45
N GLY A 287 6.31 23.61 2.49
CA GLY A 287 7.58 24.25 2.74
C GLY A 287 8.75 23.25 2.63
N ASN A 288 9.95 23.80 2.49
CA ASN A 288 11.18 23.04 2.28
C ASN A 288 12.30 23.39 3.27
N LYS A 289 12.05 24.37 4.12
CA LYS A 289 13.00 24.84 5.15
C LYS A 289 12.27 24.93 6.49
N PRO A 290 12.94 24.69 7.63
CA PRO A 290 12.31 24.78 8.94
C PRO A 290 11.57 26.11 9.18
N SER A 291 12.10 27.22 8.65
CA SER A 291 11.52 28.56 8.80
C SER A 291 10.24 28.82 8.00
N ASN A 292 9.93 28.00 6.97
CA ASN A 292 8.74 28.16 6.13
C ASN A 292 7.84 26.92 6.09
N ILE A 293 8.10 25.93 6.93
CA ILE A 293 7.26 24.77 7.06
C ILE A 293 5.92 25.17 7.69
N GLN A 294 4.84 24.75 7.03
CA GLN A 294 3.47 24.90 7.50
C GLN A 294 2.76 23.57 7.39
N ILE A 295 2.01 23.20 8.41
CA ILE A 295 1.23 21.96 8.41
C ILE A 295 -0.24 22.34 8.29
N HIS A 296 -0.83 21.93 7.18
CA HIS A 296 -2.25 22.12 6.92
C HIS A 296 -3.03 20.88 7.31
N THR A 297 -4.01 21.02 8.18
CA THR A 297 -4.90 19.94 8.63
C THR A 297 -6.21 20.02 7.85
N GLN A 298 -6.63 18.90 7.28
CA GLN A 298 -7.87 18.74 6.56
C GLN A 298 -8.70 17.63 7.22
N GLU A 299 -9.94 17.93 7.59
CA GLU A 299 -10.93 16.91 7.97
C GLU A 299 -11.36 16.15 6.72
N ALA A 300 -11.07 14.86 6.71
CA ALA A 300 -11.36 13.94 5.59
C ALA A 300 -11.21 12.50 6.06
N PRO A 301 -11.82 11.52 5.37
CA PRO A 301 -11.55 10.12 5.61
C PRO A 301 -10.05 9.85 5.47
N GLY A 302 -9.41 9.47 6.55
CA GLY A 302 -8.01 9.11 6.57
C GLY A 302 -7.81 7.59 6.58
N VAL A 303 -6.62 7.13 6.92
CA VAL A 303 -6.29 5.70 6.91
C VAL A 303 -6.87 5.04 8.16
N MET A 304 -7.53 3.91 7.98
CA MET A 304 -8.05 3.08 9.07
C MET A 304 -6.91 2.62 9.99
N LYS A 305 -7.13 2.65 11.31
CA LYS A 305 -6.13 2.19 12.29
C LYS A 305 -5.72 0.74 12.00
N GLY A 306 -4.43 0.49 11.98
CA GLY A 306 -3.85 -0.82 11.63
C GLY A 306 -3.69 -1.09 10.14
N CYS A 307 -4.18 -0.22 9.25
CA CYS A 307 -4.13 -0.38 7.80
C CYS A 307 -3.09 0.52 7.11
N SER A 308 -2.01 0.91 7.79
CA SER A 308 -0.91 1.69 7.19
C SER A 308 -0.32 1.04 5.93
N GLU A 309 -0.26 -0.29 5.91
CA GLU A 309 0.20 -1.07 4.75
C GLU A 309 -0.77 -1.05 3.55
N SER A 310 -1.96 -0.46 3.71
CA SER A 310 -2.88 -0.26 2.59
C SER A 310 -2.52 0.94 1.72
N VAL A 311 -1.67 1.85 2.21
CA VAL A 311 -1.33 3.09 1.51
C VAL A 311 -0.34 2.81 0.38
N ARG A 312 -0.76 3.02 -0.87
CA ARG A 312 0.11 2.86 -2.06
C ARG A 312 -0.15 3.95 -3.10
N LEU A 313 0.92 4.46 -3.68
CA LEU A 313 0.84 5.38 -4.82
C LEU A 313 0.80 4.56 -6.11
N VAL A 314 -0.34 4.58 -6.81
CA VAL A 314 -0.54 3.88 -8.09
C VAL A 314 -0.82 4.92 -9.18
N GLY A 315 0.04 4.99 -10.19
CA GLY A 315 0.01 6.08 -11.15
C GLY A 315 0.16 7.43 -10.45
N THR A 316 -0.84 8.28 -10.54
CA THR A 316 -0.90 9.61 -9.91
C THR A 316 -1.84 9.66 -8.70
N THR A 317 -2.38 8.52 -8.26
CA THR A 317 -3.36 8.45 -7.17
C THR A 317 -2.77 7.72 -5.97
N LEU A 318 -2.78 8.35 -4.82
CA LEU A 318 -2.50 7.69 -3.54
C LEU A 318 -3.78 6.99 -3.09
N ILE A 319 -3.73 5.66 -2.97
CA ILE A 319 -4.90 4.84 -2.63
C ILE A 319 -4.68 4.23 -1.25
N TYR A 320 -5.73 4.20 -0.43
CA TYR A 320 -5.68 3.65 0.92
C TYR A 320 -7.05 3.15 1.41
N LEU A 321 -7.04 2.28 2.41
CA LEU A 321 -8.22 1.81 3.10
C LEU A 321 -8.54 2.72 4.29
N SER A 322 -9.77 3.24 4.29
CA SER A 322 -10.37 4.01 5.38
C SER A 322 -11.47 3.19 6.08
N GLY A 323 -11.95 3.66 7.22
CA GLY A 323 -13.07 3.03 7.93
C GLY A 323 -14.39 2.98 7.15
N THR A 324 -14.52 3.75 6.09
CA THR A 324 -15.72 3.82 5.22
C THR A 324 -15.49 3.26 3.81
N GLY A 325 -14.36 2.59 3.57
CA GLY A 325 -14.02 1.99 2.28
C GLY A 325 -12.68 2.44 1.72
N VAL A 326 -12.42 2.17 0.45
CA VAL A 326 -11.18 2.53 -0.23
C VAL A 326 -11.29 3.92 -0.84
N TYR A 327 -10.30 4.76 -0.58
CA TYR A 327 -10.24 6.14 -1.07
C TYR A 327 -9.02 6.36 -1.96
N GLY A 328 -9.20 7.26 -2.93
CA GLY A 328 -8.15 7.84 -3.74
C GLY A 328 -7.88 9.29 -3.34
N TYR A 329 -6.62 9.69 -3.31
CA TYR A 329 -6.17 11.05 -3.04
C TYR A 329 -5.27 11.55 -4.16
N THR A 330 -5.59 12.74 -4.68
CA THR A 330 -4.85 13.39 -5.78
C THR A 330 -4.41 14.81 -5.42
N GLY A 331 -4.23 15.08 -4.12
CA GLY A 331 -3.72 16.36 -3.61
C GLY A 331 -4.79 17.29 -3.02
N GLY A 332 -6.07 17.03 -3.26
CA GLY A 332 -7.23 17.77 -2.74
C GLY A 332 -8.03 16.97 -1.72
N VAL A 333 -9.35 16.91 -1.91
CA VAL A 333 -10.25 16.10 -1.08
C VAL A 333 -10.18 14.64 -1.56
N PRO A 334 -10.04 13.66 -0.64
CA PRO A 334 -10.14 12.24 -1.00
C PRO A 334 -11.50 11.90 -1.60
N PHE A 335 -11.53 10.96 -2.53
CA PHE A 335 -12.74 10.49 -3.18
C PHE A 335 -12.87 8.97 -3.07
N ALA A 336 -14.11 8.49 -2.94
CA ALA A 336 -14.39 7.07 -2.79
C ALA A 336 -14.09 6.31 -4.10
N LEU A 337 -13.49 5.12 -3.95
CA LEU A 337 -13.20 4.20 -5.06
C LEU A 337 -13.96 2.88 -4.94
N SER A 338 -14.49 2.56 -3.76
CA SER A 338 -15.09 1.26 -3.45
C SER A 338 -16.62 1.26 -3.40
N GLU A 339 -17.31 2.25 -3.98
CA GLU A 339 -18.77 2.32 -4.01
C GLU A 339 -19.43 1.06 -4.61
N VAL A 340 -18.79 0.48 -5.63
CA VAL A 340 -19.24 -0.77 -6.27
C VAL A 340 -19.01 -2.02 -5.40
N LEU A 341 -18.27 -1.89 -4.30
CA LEU A 341 -17.96 -2.96 -3.35
C LEU A 341 -18.82 -2.88 -2.09
N GLU A 342 -20.02 -2.35 -2.17
CA GLU A 342 -20.91 -2.02 -1.05
C GLU A 342 -21.14 -3.18 -0.07
N LYS A 343 -21.23 -4.41 -0.57
CA LYS A 343 -21.43 -5.60 0.28
C LYS A 343 -20.19 -6.06 1.05
N PHE A 344 -19.03 -5.48 0.77
CA PHE A 344 -17.78 -5.82 1.45
C PHE A 344 -17.51 -4.83 2.59
N ASN A 345 -17.62 -5.29 3.83
CA ASN A 345 -17.14 -4.55 4.99
C ASN A 345 -15.63 -4.74 5.09
N LEU A 346 -14.87 -3.85 4.46
CA LEU A 346 -13.42 -3.98 4.33
C LEU A 346 -12.71 -3.58 5.62
N SER A 347 -11.81 -4.43 6.10
CA SER A 347 -10.93 -4.16 7.25
C SER A 347 -9.60 -4.92 7.11
N GLU A 348 -8.65 -4.65 7.99
CA GLU A 348 -7.33 -5.32 8.03
C GLU A 348 -6.59 -5.30 6.68
N GLY A 349 -6.59 -4.14 6.02
CA GLY A 349 -6.08 -4.00 4.68
C GLY A 349 -4.55 -3.97 4.58
N VAL A 350 -4.00 -4.83 3.71
CA VAL A 350 -2.61 -4.78 3.24
C VAL A 350 -2.63 -4.70 1.72
N ALA A 351 -1.87 -3.76 1.16
CA ALA A 351 -1.89 -3.55 -0.27
C ALA A 351 -0.50 -3.58 -0.91
N GLY A 352 -0.49 -3.93 -2.20
CA GLY A 352 0.67 -3.84 -3.08
C GLY A 352 0.35 -3.05 -4.34
N LYS A 353 1.40 -2.58 -5.02
CA LYS A 353 1.31 -1.92 -6.32
C LYS A 353 2.00 -2.78 -7.37
N TYR A 354 1.31 -3.03 -8.48
CA TYR A 354 1.92 -3.64 -9.65
C TYR A 354 1.33 -3.05 -10.94
N LYS A 355 2.17 -2.52 -11.80
CA LYS A 355 1.73 -1.74 -12.96
C LYS A 355 0.79 -0.60 -12.52
N GLU A 356 -0.35 -0.43 -13.19
CA GLU A 356 -1.39 0.54 -12.84
C GLU A 356 -2.50 -0.07 -11.95
N LYS A 357 -2.16 -1.10 -11.18
CA LYS A 357 -3.09 -1.85 -10.33
C LYS A 357 -2.74 -1.73 -8.86
N TYR A 358 -3.76 -1.53 -8.05
CA TYR A 358 -3.75 -1.55 -6.60
C TYR A 358 -4.31 -2.89 -6.13
N TYR A 359 -3.47 -3.71 -5.53
CA TYR A 359 -3.82 -5.03 -4.98
C TYR A 359 -4.10 -4.87 -3.49
N LEU A 360 -5.34 -5.10 -3.07
CA LEU A 360 -5.78 -4.99 -1.68
C LEU A 360 -6.22 -6.35 -1.15
N SER A 361 -5.46 -6.91 -0.23
CA SER A 361 -5.93 -8.01 0.61
C SER A 361 -6.62 -7.43 1.83
N ALA A 362 -7.90 -7.71 2.00
CA ALA A 362 -8.68 -7.21 3.12
C ALA A 362 -9.60 -8.29 3.71
N GLU A 363 -9.96 -8.14 4.97
CA GLU A 363 -11.05 -8.90 5.58
C GLU A 363 -12.37 -8.36 5.06
N THR A 364 -13.29 -9.25 4.74
CA THR A 364 -14.66 -8.94 4.34
C THR A 364 -15.63 -9.70 5.26
N GLY A 365 -16.92 -9.42 5.18
CA GLY A 365 -17.92 -10.20 5.94
C GLY A 365 -17.93 -11.71 5.63
N ASN A 366 -17.26 -12.12 4.55
CA ASN A 366 -17.17 -13.52 4.07
C ASN A 366 -15.76 -14.11 4.16
N GLY A 367 -14.86 -13.48 4.89
CA GLY A 367 -13.45 -13.85 5.02
C GLY A 367 -12.49 -12.99 4.20
N LYS A 368 -11.21 -13.34 4.21
CA LYS A 368 -10.17 -12.61 3.47
C LYS A 368 -10.34 -12.75 1.97
N THR A 369 -10.10 -11.67 1.23
CA THR A 369 -10.13 -11.66 -0.22
C THR A 369 -9.09 -10.71 -0.78
N LEU A 370 -8.60 -11.00 -1.98
CA LEU A 370 -7.69 -10.14 -2.74
C LEU A 370 -8.49 -9.43 -3.84
N LEU A 371 -8.71 -8.14 -3.64
CA LEU A 371 -9.36 -7.22 -4.57
C LEU A 371 -8.31 -6.42 -5.31
N VAL A 372 -8.56 -6.14 -6.58
CA VAL A 372 -7.63 -5.38 -7.42
C VAL A 372 -8.35 -4.25 -8.12
N TYR A 373 -7.87 -3.03 -7.92
CA TYR A 373 -8.34 -1.85 -8.63
C TYR A 373 -7.38 -1.47 -9.75
N ASP A 374 -7.88 -1.45 -10.97
CA ASP A 374 -7.13 -0.95 -12.14
C ASP A 374 -7.41 0.54 -12.31
N THR A 375 -6.42 1.38 -12.05
CA THR A 375 -6.57 2.84 -12.11
C THR A 375 -6.77 3.35 -13.53
N SER A 376 -6.21 2.66 -14.53
CA SER A 376 -6.32 3.05 -15.93
C SER A 376 -7.70 2.77 -16.52
N LYS A 377 -8.35 1.71 -16.06
CA LYS A 377 -9.68 1.27 -16.51
C LYS A 377 -10.79 1.62 -15.53
N ARG A 378 -10.42 2.03 -14.31
CA ARG A 378 -11.33 2.43 -13.22
C ARG A 378 -12.34 1.33 -12.87
N LEU A 379 -11.87 0.11 -12.76
CA LEU A 379 -12.69 -1.04 -12.39
C LEU A 379 -12.01 -1.89 -11.32
N TRP A 380 -12.86 -2.56 -10.56
CA TRP A 380 -12.44 -3.57 -9.60
C TRP A 380 -12.61 -4.96 -10.17
N HIS A 381 -11.68 -5.86 -9.82
CA HIS A 381 -11.87 -7.29 -9.98
C HIS A 381 -11.43 -8.04 -8.72
N LYS A 382 -11.96 -9.25 -8.55
CA LYS A 382 -11.62 -10.12 -7.43
C LYS A 382 -10.74 -11.24 -7.94
N GLU A 383 -9.63 -11.49 -7.25
CA GLU A 383 -8.77 -12.60 -7.56
C GLU A 383 -9.11 -13.82 -6.69
N ASP A 384 -8.44 -14.01 -5.58
CA ASP A 384 -8.58 -15.20 -4.73
C ASP A 384 -8.59 -14.83 -3.25
N ASP A 385 -8.38 -15.81 -2.38
CA ASP A 385 -8.34 -15.65 -0.93
C ASP A 385 -6.92 -15.41 -0.41
N THR A 386 -5.97 -15.03 -1.29
CA THR A 386 -4.57 -14.76 -0.90
C THR A 386 -4.51 -13.65 0.13
N GLN A 387 -3.99 -13.98 1.29
CA GLN A 387 -3.75 -13.01 2.36
C GLN A 387 -2.35 -12.46 2.23
N LEU A 388 -2.25 -11.16 1.92
CA LEU A 388 -0.99 -10.46 1.93
C LEU A 388 -0.66 -10.05 3.36
N LEU A 389 0.52 -10.43 3.86
CA LEU A 389 1.06 -9.95 5.13
C LEU A 389 1.96 -8.73 4.92
N LEU A 390 2.84 -8.79 3.94
CA LEU A 390 3.80 -7.75 3.57
C LEU A 390 3.93 -7.69 2.06
N THR A 391 4.19 -6.50 1.53
CA THR A 391 4.42 -6.29 0.10
C THR A 391 5.58 -5.34 -0.16
N ALA A 392 6.30 -5.58 -1.25
CA ALA A 392 7.33 -4.69 -1.76
C ALA A 392 7.28 -4.63 -3.29
N SER A 393 7.29 -3.42 -3.83
CA SER A 393 7.26 -3.20 -5.28
C SER A 393 8.58 -2.64 -5.76
N GLY A 394 9.17 -3.25 -6.79
CA GLY A 394 10.41 -2.79 -7.38
C GLY A 394 10.82 -3.62 -8.59
N ASP A 395 11.64 -3.07 -9.46
CA ASP A 395 12.10 -3.70 -10.70
C ASP A 395 10.94 -4.25 -11.58
N GLY A 396 9.85 -3.49 -11.64
CA GLY A 396 8.66 -3.89 -12.39
C GLY A 396 7.93 -5.12 -11.84
N LYS A 397 8.18 -5.50 -10.58
CA LYS A 397 7.59 -6.66 -9.90
C LYS A 397 6.91 -6.24 -8.61
N LEU A 398 5.94 -7.05 -8.18
CA LEU A 398 5.37 -7.00 -6.85
C LEU A 398 5.73 -8.30 -6.12
N TYR A 399 6.54 -8.16 -5.09
CA TYR A 399 6.84 -9.22 -4.14
C TYR A 399 5.84 -9.16 -2.99
N PHE A 400 5.42 -10.30 -2.51
CA PHE A 400 4.56 -10.39 -1.33
C PHE A 400 4.91 -11.59 -0.48
N ILE A 401 4.60 -11.50 0.80
CA ILE A 401 4.63 -12.62 1.73
C ILE A 401 3.18 -12.89 2.10
N ASP A 402 2.76 -14.14 1.96
CA ASP A 402 1.39 -14.58 2.25
C ASP A 402 1.26 -15.12 3.69
N ARG A 403 0.05 -15.55 4.05
CA ARG A 403 -0.23 -16.17 5.34
C ARG A 403 0.57 -17.44 5.62
N ASN A 404 1.01 -18.15 4.58
CA ASN A 404 1.84 -19.33 4.70
C ASN A 404 3.31 -18.97 4.88
N GLN A 405 3.62 -17.66 5.02
CA GLN A 405 4.97 -17.13 5.15
C GLN A 405 5.84 -17.35 3.89
N GLU A 406 5.17 -17.57 2.75
CA GLU A 406 5.82 -17.77 1.46
C GLU A 406 6.06 -16.43 0.76
N LEU A 407 7.31 -16.15 0.45
CA LEU A 407 7.71 -15.03 -0.40
C LEU A 407 7.54 -15.43 -1.87
N ARG A 408 6.71 -14.69 -2.59
CA ARG A 408 6.38 -14.92 -4.00
C ARG A 408 6.32 -13.62 -4.80
N GLN A 409 6.21 -13.74 -6.12
CA GLN A 409 5.81 -12.66 -7.02
C GLN A 409 4.32 -12.79 -7.37
N ILE A 410 3.68 -11.64 -7.63
CA ILE A 410 2.24 -11.58 -7.90
C ILE A 410 1.84 -12.27 -9.22
N GLU A 411 2.75 -12.32 -10.18
CA GLU A 411 2.61 -12.97 -11.49
C GLU A 411 3.87 -13.79 -11.80
N GLY A 412 3.85 -14.58 -12.85
CA GLY A 412 5.01 -15.31 -13.36
C GLY A 412 4.98 -16.82 -13.14
N GLY A 413 3.84 -17.38 -12.74
CA GLY A 413 3.63 -18.82 -12.69
C GLY A 413 3.06 -19.39 -13.99
N GLU A 414 3.20 -20.70 -14.17
CA GLU A 414 2.73 -21.42 -15.36
C GLU A 414 1.49 -22.30 -15.08
N GLU A 415 1.02 -22.34 -13.84
CA GLU A 415 -0.10 -23.17 -13.44
C GLU A 415 -1.41 -22.74 -14.11
N GLN A 416 -2.21 -23.71 -14.51
CA GLN A 416 -3.57 -23.45 -14.98
C GLN A 416 -4.49 -23.18 -13.77
N ILE A 417 -4.94 -21.96 -13.64
CA ILE A 417 -5.84 -21.54 -12.54
C ILE A 417 -7.30 -21.81 -12.88
N GLU A 418 -8.07 -22.12 -11.84
CA GLU A 418 -9.53 -22.19 -11.90
C GLU A 418 -10.10 -20.82 -11.62
N TRP A 419 -11.12 -20.43 -12.38
CA TRP A 419 -11.75 -19.11 -12.29
C TRP A 419 -13.25 -19.19 -12.52
N TYR A 420 -13.97 -18.17 -12.06
CA TYR A 420 -15.38 -18.01 -12.43
C TYR A 420 -15.80 -16.55 -12.53
N LEU A 421 -16.89 -16.33 -13.25
CA LEU A 421 -17.65 -15.10 -13.39
C LEU A 421 -19.12 -15.37 -13.13
N GLU A 422 -19.79 -14.54 -12.34
CA GLU A 422 -21.24 -14.64 -12.08
C GLU A 422 -21.90 -13.26 -12.23
N THR A 423 -22.97 -13.17 -13.02
CA THR A 423 -23.75 -11.93 -13.14
C THR A 423 -24.65 -11.74 -11.91
N GLY A 424 -25.10 -10.51 -11.70
CA GLY A 424 -26.27 -10.24 -10.85
C GLY A 424 -27.57 -10.71 -11.50
N ASP A 425 -28.68 -10.33 -10.90
CA ASP A 425 -30.01 -10.57 -11.47
C ASP A 425 -30.20 -9.68 -12.70
N LEU A 426 -30.33 -10.33 -13.87
CA LEU A 426 -30.54 -9.66 -15.14
C LEU A 426 -32.04 -9.51 -15.38
N GLU A 427 -32.55 -8.33 -15.12
CA GLU A 427 -33.98 -8.00 -15.26
C GLU A 427 -34.31 -7.46 -16.64
N GLU A 428 -33.31 -7.11 -17.43
CA GLU A 428 -33.41 -6.56 -18.78
C GLU A 428 -34.26 -5.27 -18.87
N SER A 429 -34.28 -4.50 -17.77
CA SER A 429 -35.12 -3.30 -17.59
C SER A 429 -36.64 -3.56 -17.70
N LEU A 430 -37.08 -4.78 -17.44
CA LEU A 430 -38.49 -5.22 -17.48
C LEU A 430 -38.88 -5.79 -16.14
N LEU A 431 -39.88 -5.22 -15.50
CA LEU A 431 -40.47 -5.74 -14.25
C LEU A 431 -41.35 -6.97 -14.49
N ASN A 432 -41.87 -7.14 -15.70
CA ASN A 432 -42.74 -8.25 -16.07
C ASN A 432 -41.91 -9.50 -16.44
N ARG A 433 -42.60 -10.65 -16.43
CA ARG A 433 -42.01 -11.90 -16.93
C ARG A 433 -41.64 -11.78 -18.41
N LYS A 434 -40.45 -12.22 -18.73
CA LYS A 434 -39.89 -12.22 -20.08
C LYS A 434 -39.45 -13.61 -20.52
N TYR A 435 -39.37 -13.82 -21.83
CA TYR A 435 -38.76 -15.01 -22.41
C TYR A 435 -37.33 -14.70 -22.80
N ILE A 436 -36.41 -15.54 -22.35
CA ILE A 436 -35.05 -15.56 -22.88
C ILE A 436 -35.01 -16.59 -24.01
N GLY A 437 -35.09 -16.10 -25.23
CA GLY A 437 -35.15 -16.96 -26.42
C GLY A 437 -33.79 -17.57 -26.78
N LYS A 438 -32.67 -16.82 -26.53
CA LYS A 438 -31.33 -17.24 -26.91
C LYS A 438 -30.28 -16.48 -26.13
N ILE A 439 -29.26 -17.15 -25.62
CA ILE A 439 -28.03 -16.54 -25.13
C ILE A 439 -26.84 -17.10 -25.91
N GLN A 440 -25.94 -16.23 -26.32
CA GLN A 440 -24.74 -16.57 -27.08
C GLN A 440 -23.52 -15.99 -26.40
N PHE A 441 -22.47 -16.78 -26.31
CA PHE A 441 -21.17 -16.37 -25.74
C PHE A 441 -20.12 -16.42 -26.85
N LEU A 442 -19.46 -15.29 -27.10
CA LEU A 442 -18.27 -15.22 -27.96
C LEU A 442 -17.05 -15.47 -27.09
N LEU A 443 -16.47 -16.67 -27.19
CA LEU A 443 -15.36 -17.14 -26.38
C LEU A 443 -14.12 -17.40 -27.23
N GLU A 444 -12.97 -17.24 -26.62
CA GLU A 444 -11.68 -17.69 -27.12
C GLU A 444 -10.93 -18.39 -25.98
N LEU A 445 -10.52 -19.62 -26.20
CA LEU A 445 -9.86 -20.48 -25.21
C LEU A 445 -8.51 -20.96 -25.75
N GLU A 446 -7.47 -20.86 -24.93
CA GLU A 446 -6.18 -21.45 -25.27
C GLU A 446 -6.19 -22.98 -25.18
N ARG A 447 -5.20 -23.62 -25.80
CA ARG A 447 -5.08 -25.07 -25.78
C ARG A 447 -4.99 -25.60 -24.34
N GLY A 448 -5.77 -26.63 -24.03
CA GLY A 448 -5.84 -27.21 -22.69
C GLY A 448 -6.82 -26.52 -21.73
N SER A 449 -7.42 -25.41 -22.14
CA SER A 449 -8.43 -24.71 -21.33
C SER A 449 -9.83 -25.26 -21.58
N GLN A 450 -10.68 -25.11 -20.57
CA GLN A 450 -12.13 -25.43 -20.67
C GLN A 450 -12.96 -24.36 -19.95
N VAL A 451 -14.22 -24.20 -20.40
CA VAL A 451 -15.23 -23.34 -19.78
C VAL A 451 -16.55 -24.08 -19.72
N GLU A 452 -17.17 -24.05 -18.56
CA GLU A 452 -18.53 -24.51 -18.34
C GLU A 452 -19.47 -23.31 -18.21
N ILE A 453 -20.62 -23.39 -18.85
CA ILE A 453 -21.64 -22.31 -18.87
C ILE A 453 -22.84 -22.79 -18.09
N PHE A 454 -23.25 -21.98 -17.11
CA PHE A 454 -24.38 -22.25 -16.23
C PHE A 454 -25.44 -21.16 -16.37
N LEU A 455 -26.68 -21.53 -16.09
CA LEU A 455 -27.83 -20.63 -16.10
C LEU A 455 -28.72 -20.92 -14.89
N LYS A 456 -29.32 -19.85 -14.34
CA LYS A 456 -30.27 -19.90 -13.24
C LYS A 456 -31.39 -18.91 -13.54
N HIS A 457 -32.64 -19.31 -13.34
CA HIS A 457 -33.81 -18.45 -13.52
C HIS A 457 -34.50 -18.21 -12.17
N ASP A 458 -34.97 -16.99 -11.96
CA ASP A 458 -35.72 -16.60 -10.76
C ASP A 458 -35.11 -17.18 -9.46
N SER A 459 -35.93 -17.86 -8.69
CA SER A 459 -35.57 -18.48 -7.41
C SER A 459 -35.10 -19.93 -7.53
N ASP A 460 -34.63 -20.38 -8.71
CA ASP A 460 -34.01 -21.71 -8.81
C ASP A 460 -32.98 -21.89 -7.69
N ALA A 461 -32.98 -23.02 -7.00
CA ALA A 461 -32.09 -23.26 -5.87
C ALA A 461 -30.61 -23.35 -6.30
N ALA A 462 -30.35 -23.78 -7.53
CA ALA A 462 -28.98 -23.99 -8.03
C ALA A 462 -28.84 -23.62 -9.51
N PHE A 463 -27.62 -23.31 -9.90
CA PHE A 463 -27.22 -23.15 -11.30
C PHE A 463 -27.29 -24.48 -12.04
N ARG A 464 -27.81 -24.48 -13.27
CA ARG A 464 -27.86 -25.62 -14.18
C ARG A 464 -26.77 -25.49 -15.22
N ARG A 465 -25.91 -26.51 -15.36
CA ARG A 465 -24.93 -26.56 -16.42
C ARG A 465 -25.60 -26.74 -17.77
N MET A 466 -25.32 -25.81 -18.68
CA MET A 466 -25.93 -25.76 -20.01
C MET A 466 -24.98 -26.27 -21.11
N LEU A 467 -23.69 -25.99 -21.00
CA LEU A 467 -22.71 -26.34 -22.02
C LEU A 467 -21.31 -26.41 -21.42
N THR A 468 -20.49 -27.32 -21.92
CA THR A 468 -19.03 -27.33 -21.69
C THR A 468 -18.32 -27.06 -23.01
N VAL A 469 -17.37 -26.12 -22.99
CA VAL A 469 -16.58 -25.70 -24.15
C VAL A 469 -15.13 -26.03 -23.85
N TYR A 470 -14.49 -26.72 -24.76
CA TYR A 470 -13.07 -27.03 -24.73
C TYR A 470 -12.27 -26.08 -25.64
N ALA A 471 -10.94 -26.11 -25.55
CA ALA A 471 -10.03 -25.24 -26.27
C ALA A 471 -10.45 -25.00 -27.73
N THR A 472 -10.59 -23.74 -28.10
CA THR A 472 -11.07 -23.35 -29.42
C THR A 472 -10.53 -21.97 -29.79
N ARG A 473 -10.44 -21.73 -31.10
CA ARG A 473 -10.27 -20.36 -31.60
C ARG A 473 -11.53 -19.54 -31.27
N LYS A 474 -11.44 -18.23 -31.42
CA LYS A 474 -12.55 -17.29 -31.25
C LYS A 474 -13.82 -17.80 -31.95
N ARG A 475 -14.85 -18.14 -31.18
CA ARG A 475 -16.11 -18.72 -31.69
C ARG A 475 -17.30 -18.35 -30.81
N THR A 476 -18.47 -18.23 -31.47
CA THR A 476 -19.75 -18.01 -30.78
C THR A 476 -20.40 -19.37 -30.42
N TYR A 477 -20.76 -19.50 -29.15
CA TYR A 477 -21.51 -20.63 -28.63
C TYR A 477 -22.92 -20.20 -28.26
N THR A 478 -23.91 -20.96 -28.69
CA THR A 478 -25.31 -20.76 -28.29
C THR A 478 -25.66 -21.81 -27.26
N ILE A 479 -26.15 -21.37 -26.08
CA ILE A 479 -26.58 -22.32 -25.07
C ILE A 479 -27.99 -22.86 -25.40
N PRO A 480 -28.26 -24.16 -25.15
CA PRO A 480 -29.56 -24.79 -25.41
C PRO A 480 -30.54 -24.43 -24.31
N ILE A 481 -31.22 -23.29 -24.44
CA ILE A 481 -32.23 -22.85 -23.48
C ILE A 481 -33.58 -23.41 -23.90
N LYS A 482 -34.32 -23.99 -22.92
CA LYS A 482 -35.77 -24.17 -23.08
C LYS A 482 -36.40 -22.79 -22.84
N PRO A 483 -37.28 -22.31 -23.75
CA PRO A 483 -37.97 -21.05 -23.53
C PRO A 483 -38.75 -21.10 -22.21
N MET A 484 -38.35 -20.33 -21.24
CA MET A 484 -39.00 -20.20 -19.95
C MET A 484 -39.30 -18.73 -19.69
N ARG A 485 -40.45 -18.45 -19.07
CA ARG A 485 -40.79 -17.13 -18.57
C ARG A 485 -40.11 -16.93 -17.21
N CYS A 486 -39.37 -15.87 -17.05
CA CYS A 486 -38.73 -15.50 -15.79
C CYS A 486 -38.84 -14.00 -15.53
N PHE A 487 -38.76 -13.59 -14.27
CA PHE A 487 -38.62 -12.19 -13.87
C PHE A 487 -37.16 -11.73 -14.04
N HIS A 488 -36.23 -12.58 -13.63
CA HIS A 488 -34.77 -12.35 -13.77
C HIS A 488 -34.06 -13.68 -14.05
N TYR A 489 -32.85 -13.59 -14.49
CA TYR A 489 -31.97 -14.75 -14.68
C TYR A 489 -30.54 -14.36 -14.42
N ARG A 490 -29.69 -15.34 -14.09
CA ARG A 490 -28.26 -15.21 -13.93
C ARG A 490 -27.55 -16.21 -14.81
N TRP A 491 -26.39 -15.84 -15.30
CA TRP A 491 -25.49 -16.81 -15.89
C TRP A 491 -24.14 -16.78 -15.16
N ARG A 492 -23.46 -17.92 -15.17
CA ARG A 492 -22.15 -18.10 -14.57
C ARG A 492 -21.27 -18.87 -15.54
N LEU A 493 -20.01 -18.45 -15.67
CA LEU A 493 -18.96 -19.16 -16.36
C LEU A 493 -17.97 -19.68 -15.32
N GLU A 494 -17.65 -20.96 -15.38
CA GLU A 494 -16.57 -21.57 -14.62
C GLU A 494 -15.55 -22.10 -15.61
N GLY A 495 -14.27 -21.80 -15.39
CA GLY A 495 -13.24 -22.19 -16.31
C GLY A 495 -11.95 -22.63 -15.63
N LYS A 496 -11.12 -23.32 -16.41
CA LYS A 496 -9.75 -23.66 -16.05
C LYS A 496 -8.83 -23.32 -17.20
N GLY A 497 -7.70 -22.67 -16.87
CA GLY A 497 -6.73 -22.19 -17.85
C GLY A 497 -7.16 -20.87 -18.51
N LYS A 498 -6.44 -20.44 -19.55
CA LYS A 498 -6.60 -19.14 -20.20
C LYS A 498 -7.80 -19.13 -21.14
N ALA A 499 -8.71 -18.19 -20.90
CA ALA A 499 -9.91 -17.99 -21.72
C ALA A 499 -10.27 -16.50 -21.76
N ARG A 500 -10.98 -16.06 -22.79
CA ARG A 500 -11.51 -14.71 -22.92
C ARG A 500 -12.98 -14.75 -23.28
N LEU A 501 -13.81 -14.10 -22.48
CA LEU A 501 -15.18 -13.75 -22.82
C LEU A 501 -15.17 -12.42 -23.56
N ILE A 502 -15.45 -12.44 -24.85
CA ILE A 502 -15.35 -11.27 -25.72
C ILE A 502 -16.69 -10.54 -25.84
N ALA A 503 -17.80 -11.28 -25.90
CA ALA A 503 -19.14 -10.71 -25.94
C ALA A 503 -20.20 -11.71 -25.50
N VAL A 504 -21.32 -11.17 -25.01
CA VAL A 504 -22.56 -11.94 -24.73
C VAL A 504 -23.69 -11.33 -25.54
N GLY A 505 -24.37 -12.16 -26.33
CA GLY A 505 -25.55 -11.76 -27.09
C GLY A 505 -26.82 -12.37 -26.50
N LYS A 506 -27.89 -11.59 -26.38
CA LYS A 506 -29.15 -11.99 -25.76
C LYS A 506 -30.30 -11.66 -26.69
N TYR A 507 -31.31 -12.60 -26.78
CA TYR A 507 -32.56 -12.38 -27.49
C TYR A 507 -33.70 -12.53 -26.47
N ILE A 508 -34.42 -11.43 -26.26
CA ILE A 508 -35.42 -11.29 -25.23
C ILE A 508 -36.75 -11.01 -25.90
N GLU A 509 -37.80 -11.65 -25.42
CA GLU A 509 -39.19 -11.42 -25.82
C GLU A 509 -39.99 -11.00 -24.59
N GLU A 510 -40.74 -9.91 -24.70
CA GLU A 510 -41.65 -9.49 -23.65
C GLU A 510 -42.74 -10.55 -23.48
N GLY A 511 -43.02 -10.96 -22.25
CA GLY A 511 -44.11 -11.84 -21.93
C GLY A 511 -45.47 -11.11 -22.09
N SER A 512 -46.51 -11.80 -22.54
CA SER A 512 -47.85 -11.23 -22.46
C SER A 512 -48.25 -11.06 -20.99
N GLU A 513 -48.82 -9.90 -20.67
CA GLU A 513 -49.54 -9.69 -19.41
C GLU A 513 -50.79 -10.60 -19.40
N ILE A 514 -50.72 -11.73 -18.70
CA ILE A 514 -51.88 -12.53 -18.27
C ILE A 514 -51.54 -13.06 -16.88
#